data_2d8b33fd42e77259eeb1ec5bf1c395b9
#
_entry.id   2d8b33fd42e77259eeb1ec5bf1c395b9
#
_cell.length_a   1.000
_cell.length_b   1.000
_cell.length_c   1.000
_cell.angle_alpha   90.00
_cell.angle_beta   90.00
_cell.angle_gamma   90.00
#
_symmetry.space_group_name_H-M   'P 1'
#
loop_
_entity.id
_entity.type
_entity.pdbx_description
1 polymer ?
#
loop_
_entity_poly.entity_id
_entity_poly.type
_entity_poly.pdbx_seq_one_letter_code
_entity_poly.pdbx_strand_id
1 'polypeptide(L)'
;MLISYILALFMLFTGFDPAGDSNGKIEGQIIDGRNLQPLPGATIMIDGTDRGTATDSDGNFLIENVPAGSYNLTIRFLGYRTVRRSNVIVNPNRTTTLEIRMEEELIEGEELEVRGDFFERPRDAIVSSHSMDFEEIRRSPGDLVDIQRAVQALPSVTSGSDQLNEIIVRGGNPGENLFLMDHIEIPNPNHFAVQGAGGGPINLLNSYMVREIDFYAGAFSARYGDKASSVMNISLRNGTRDRLRGEASMGMAGAGALFEGPISSNGSFIFSARRSYLDWIVPATGLTAIPNYYNTQGKLTFDLGDSQTLFINGVYGSDNINIEGGDQAGYGRGAENLDTNNSQYIAGATLRSLWSDNLFSFTTLSSVQNNYFVEVYDLPGRDVFFTNNSVETEHTVKTDVTYLASQNIEVSFGASFKDVNFQYDLVNEADTLFTYNQGREDQITGIFDIYPEYRVNQDVSSYKTAAYSQLTLDLLSSFRVTGGIRYDYFEYNDFSSVSPRLGFSYFLNSDTSLNLAYGRHFQSPAYNDLVANEANRNLDNKFTDQ
;
A
#
# COMPACT_ATOMS: atom_id res chain seq x y z
N MET A 1 -4.57 6.24 41.43
CA MET A 1 -3.95 7.57 41.24
C MET A 1 -3.64 7.87 39.79
N LEU A 2 -3.03 6.96 38.98
CA LEU A 2 -2.70 7.23 37.58
C LEU A 2 -3.94 7.53 36.72
N ILE A 3 -5.03 6.78 36.90
CA ILE A 3 -6.31 6.96 36.18
C ILE A 3 -6.94 8.35 36.50
N SER A 4 -6.80 8.86 37.71
CA SER A 4 -7.31 10.18 38.08
C SER A 4 -6.52 11.32 37.42
N TYR A 5 -5.21 11.14 37.20
CA TYR A 5 -4.39 12.10 36.44
C TYR A 5 -4.66 12.10 34.96
N ILE A 6 -4.93 10.92 34.37
CA ILE A 6 -5.31 10.79 32.97
C ILE A 6 -6.69 11.42 32.71
N LEU A 7 -7.67 11.21 33.60
CA LEU A 7 -8.97 11.88 33.52
C LEU A 7 -8.86 13.41 33.70
N ALA A 8 -7.99 13.88 34.62
CA ALA A 8 -7.77 15.31 34.81
C ALA A 8 -7.05 15.96 33.63
N LEU A 9 -6.11 15.25 32.96
CA LEU A 9 -5.46 15.70 31.73
C LEU A 9 -6.45 15.74 30.58
N PHE A 10 -7.36 14.78 30.49
CA PHE A 10 -8.43 14.75 29.49
C PHE A 10 -9.43 15.91 29.68
N MET A 11 -9.74 16.31 30.92
CA MET A 11 -10.62 17.45 31.18
C MET A 11 -9.96 18.82 30.89
N LEU A 12 -8.64 18.92 30.90
CA LEU A 12 -7.92 20.15 30.54
C LEU A 12 -7.89 20.43 29.03
N PHE A 13 -8.13 19.40 28.21
CA PHE A 13 -8.24 19.55 26.75
C PHE A 13 -9.69 19.71 26.25
N THR A 14 -10.70 19.58 27.12
CA THR A 14 -12.10 19.81 26.74
C THR A 14 -12.51 21.25 27.00
N GLY A 15 -11.88 22.19 26.31
CA GLY A 15 -12.57 23.42 25.91
C GLY A 15 -13.62 23.03 24.84
N PHE A 16 -14.58 22.18 25.23
CA PHE A 16 -15.68 21.80 24.37
C PHE A 16 -16.61 23.01 24.30
N ASP A 17 -16.52 23.77 23.22
CA ASP A 17 -17.53 24.77 22.87
C ASP A 17 -18.66 24.01 22.16
N PRO A 18 -19.81 23.73 22.82
CA PRO A 18 -20.90 22.95 22.23
C PRO A 18 -21.66 23.69 21.13
N ALA A 19 -21.24 24.92 20.81
CA ALA A 19 -21.79 25.75 19.73
C ALA A 19 -20.85 25.84 18.52
N GLY A 20 -19.89 24.91 18.36
CA GLY A 20 -19.05 24.85 17.18
C GLY A 20 -19.89 24.70 15.91
N ASP A 21 -19.62 25.54 14.92
CA ASP A 21 -20.23 25.50 13.59
C ASP A 21 -20.29 24.05 13.08
N SER A 22 -21.50 23.59 12.75
CA SER A 22 -21.70 22.24 12.20
C SER A 22 -21.19 22.10 10.76
N ASN A 23 -20.43 23.09 10.30
CA ASN A 23 -19.91 23.19 8.93
C ASN A 23 -18.46 22.67 8.85
N GLY A 24 -18.15 22.01 7.73
CA GLY A 24 -16.80 21.67 7.34
C GLY A 24 -16.36 22.45 6.10
N LYS A 25 -15.28 22.00 5.47
CA LYS A 25 -14.73 22.56 4.24
C LYS A 25 -14.43 21.44 3.25
N ILE A 26 -14.46 21.77 1.96
CA ILE A 26 -13.95 20.90 0.89
C ILE A 26 -12.82 21.68 0.21
N GLU A 27 -11.64 21.11 0.19
CA GLU A 27 -10.49 21.67 -0.55
C GLU A 27 -9.91 20.60 -1.47
N GLY A 28 -9.17 21.04 -2.49
CA GLY A 28 -8.51 20.08 -3.36
C GLY A 28 -7.79 20.73 -4.50
N GLN A 29 -7.29 19.88 -5.40
CA GLN A 29 -6.63 20.29 -6.62
C GLN A 29 -7.28 19.61 -7.82
N ILE A 30 -7.44 20.35 -8.92
CA ILE A 30 -7.89 19.82 -10.20
C ILE A 30 -6.73 19.86 -11.17
N ILE A 31 -6.40 18.72 -11.75
CA ILE A 31 -5.28 18.56 -12.68
C ILE A 31 -5.73 17.83 -13.94
N ASP A 32 -5.01 18.06 -15.02
CA ASP A 32 -5.12 17.24 -16.23
C ASP A 32 -4.64 15.80 -15.93
N GLY A 33 -5.47 14.82 -16.19
CA GLY A 33 -5.17 13.40 -15.93
C GLY A 33 -4.06 12.82 -16.81
N ARG A 34 -3.66 13.51 -17.89
CA ARG A 34 -2.63 13.06 -18.82
C ARG A 34 -1.26 13.62 -18.50
N ASN A 35 -1.18 14.94 -18.32
CA ASN A 35 0.09 15.66 -18.18
C ASN A 35 0.35 16.15 -16.76
N LEU A 36 -0.60 15.94 -15.84
CA LEU A 36 -0.58 16.32 -14.43
C LEU A 36 -0.46 17.85 -14.21
N GLN A 37 -0.73 18.65 -15.25
CA GLN A 37 -0.75 20.11 -15.13
C GLN A 37 -1.98 20.57 -14.36
N PRO A 38 -1.88 21.63 -13.53
CA PRO A 38 -3.03 22.22 -12.88
C PRO A 38 -4.01 22.77 -13.90
N LEU A 39 -5.31 22.74 -13.60
CA LEU A 39 -6.38 23.29 -14.42
C LEU A 39 -6.97 24.53 -13.75
N PRO A 40 -6.45 25.74 -14.03
CA PRO A 40 -6.96 26.98 -13.47
C PRO A 40 -8.30 27.38 -14.11
N GLY A 41 -9.25 27.80 -13.28
CA GLY A 41 -10.58 28.23 -13.73
C GLY A 41 -11.57 27.08 -13.91
N ALA A 42 -11.23 25.84 -13.53
CA ALA A 42 -12.20 24.75 -13.47
C ALA A 42 -13.26 25.05 -12.41
N THR A 43 -14.53 24.81 -12.72
CA THR A 43 -15.66 25.12 -11.85
C THR A 43 -16.09 23.88 -11.08
N ILE A 44 -16.21 24.00 -9.76
CA ILE A 44 -16.66 22.95 -8.84
C ILE A 44 -17.99 23.41 -8.25
N MET A 45 -19.05 22.60 -8.37
CA MET A 45 -20.37 22.85 -7.81
C MET A 45 -20.79 21.70 -6.90
N ILE A 46 -21.40 22.03 -5.76
CA ILE A 46 -22.07 21.04 -4.92
C ILE A 46 -23.48 20.83 -5.47
N ASP A 47 -23.76 19.62 -5.94
CA ASP A 47 -25.04 19.27 -6.57
C ASP A 47 -26.22 19.56 -5.65
N GLY A 48 -27.26 20.16 -6.21
CA GLY A 48 -28.48 20.52 -5.47
C GLY A 48 -28.34 21.75 -4.56
N THR A 49 -27.24 22.50 -4.67
CA THR A 49 -27.00 23.75 -3.94
C THR A 49 -26.49 24.85 -4.87
N ASP A 50 -26.52 26.11 -4.40
CA ASP A 50 -25.89 27.24 -5.10
C ASP A 50 -24.41 27.45 -4.68
N ARG A 51 -23.80 26.45 -4.01
CA ARG A 51 -22.43 26.53 -3.51
C ARG A 51 -21.46 25.94 -4.50
N GLY A 52 -20.42 26.68 -4.78
CA GLY A 52 -19.35 26.27 -5.68
C GLY A 52 -18.21 27.25 -5.64
N THR A 53 -17.13 26.90 -6.34
CA THR A 53 -15.94 27.72 -6.47
C THR A 53 -15.27 27.43 -7.82
N ALA A 54 -14.25 28.20 -8.15
CA ALA A 54 -13.36 27.89 -9.27
C ALA A 54 -11.93 27.71 -8.76
N THR A 55 -11.14 26.95 -9.51
CA THR A 55 -9.73 26.73 -9.20
C THR A 55 -8.89 27.98 -9.43
N ASP A 56 -7.87 28.18 -8.59
CA ASP A 56 -6.84 29.21 -8.73
C ASP A 56 -5.81 28.85 -9.83
N SER A 57 -4.71 29.65 -9.92
CA SER A 57 -3.64 29.46 -10.91
C SER A 57 -2.92 28.11 -10.78
N ASP A 58 -2.93 27.53 -9.60
CA ASP A 58 -2.28 26.24 -9.28
C ASP A 58 -3.27 25.08 -9.28
N GLY A 59 -4.49 25.32 -9.80
CA GLY A 59 -5.55 24.33 -9.86
C GLY A 59 -6.19 24.00 -8.51
N ASN A 60 -5.88 24.74 -7.43
CA ASN A 60 -6.44 24.50 -6.12
C ASN A 60 -7.82 25.15 -5.97
N PHE A 61 -8.69 24.52 -5.18
CA PHE A 61 -9.99 25.05 -4.84
C PHE A 61 -10.30 24.90 -3.35
N LEU A 62 -11.17 25.78 -2.85
CA LEU A 62 -11.68 25.73 -1.48
C LEU A 62 -13.16 26.12 -1.47
N ILE A 63 -14.00 25.26 -0.87
CA ILE A 63 -15.40 25.54 -0.56
C ILE A 63 -15.56 25.55 0.96
N GLU A 64 -15.82 26.71 1.52
CA GLU A 64 -15.97 26.91 2.96
C GLU A 64 -17.43 26.80 3.42
N ASN A 65 -17.61 26.61 4.72
CA ASN A 65 -18.91 26.64 5.38
C ASN A 65 -19.92 25.62 4.81
N VAL A 66 -19.46 24.44 4.42
CA VAL A 66 -20.30 23.36 3.94
C VAL A 66 -20.90 22.62 5.14
N PRO A 67 -22.22 22.53 5.29
CA PRO A 67 -22.82 21.78 6.39
C PRO A 67 -22.32 20.33 6.39
N ALA A 68 -22.28 19.72 7.57
CA ALA A 68 -21.91 18.30 7.66
C ALA A 68 -22.94 17.44 6.91
N GLY A 69 -22.44 16.55 6.05
CA GLY A 69 -23.29 15.71 5.20
C GLY A 69 -22.53 15.00 4.11
N SER A 70 -23.23 14.28 3.26
CA SER A 70 -22.70 13.66 2.05
C SER A 70 -23.19 14.41 0.82
N TYR A 71 -22.28 14.78 -0.05
CA TYR A 71 -22.55 15.62 -1.22
C TYR A 71 -22.01 14.96 -2.49
N ASN A 72 -22.62 15.31 -3.62
CA ASN A 72 -22.03 15.06 -4.92
C ASN A 72 -21.46 16.38 -5.45
N LEU A 73 -20.27 16.31 -6.03
CA LEU A 73 -19.64 17.44 -6.69
C LEU A 73 -19.69 17.24 -8.19
N THR A 74 -20.01 18.29 -8.91
CA THR A 74 -19.88 18.33 -10.38
C THR A 74 -18.78 19.30 -10.74
N ILE A 75 -17.78 18.81 -11.47
CA ILE A 75 -16.59 19.56 -11.90
C ILE A 75 -16.63 19.72 -13.41
N ARG A 76 -16.46 20.97 -13.87
CA ARG A 76 -16.51 21.31 -15.29
C ARG A 76 -15.35 22.21 -15.66
N PHE A 77 -14.74 21.90 -16.80
CA PHE A 77 -13.73 22.74 -17.43
C PHE A 77 -13.87 22.66 -18.95
N LEU A 78 -13.66 23.78 -19.64
CA LEU A 78 -13.85 23.83 -21.09
C LEU A 78 -12.84 22.93 -21.81
N GLY A 79 -13.32 22.04 -22.68
CA GLY A 79 -12.49 21.08 -23.40
C GLY A 79 -12.20 19.80 -22.60
N TYR A 80 -12.80 19.63 -21.43
CA TYR A 80 -12.63 18.46 -20.59
C TYR A 80 -13.97 17.79 -20.29
N ARG A 81 -13.92 16.49 -20.15
CA ARG A 81 -15.07 15.68 -19.72
C ARG A 81 -15.51 16.14 -18.32
N THR A 82 -16.80 16.33 -18.13
CA THR A 82 -17.35 16.67 -16.82
C THR A 82 -17.13 15.51 -15.86
N VAL A 83 -16.51 15.77 -14.72
CA VAL A 83 -16.29 14.80 -13.65
C VAL A 83 -17.37 14.98 -12.59
N ARG A 84 -17.98 13.89 -12.14
CA ARG A 84 -18.92 13.87 -11.02
C ARG A 84 -18.36 13.03 -9.89
N ARG A 85 -17.99 13.68 -8.79
CA ARG A 85 -17.51 13.00 -7.58
C ARG A 85 -18.67 12.79 -6.62
N SER A 86 -19.09 11.54 -6.46
CA SER A 86 -20.20 11.17 -5.58
C SER A 86 -19.72 10.92 -4.15
N ASN A 87 -20.65 11.05 -3.17
CA ASN A 87 -20.40 10.71 -1.77
C ASN A 87 -19.26 11.45 -1.07
N VAL A 88 -19.01 12.70 -1.44
CA VAL A 88 -18.03 13.54 -0.72
C VAL A 88 -18.57 13.85 0.67
N ILE A 89 -17.94 13.29 1.69
CA ILE A 89 -18.37 13.46 3.08
C ILE A 89 -17.71 14.69 3.69
N VAL A 90 -18.54 15.57 4.19
CA VAL A 90 -18.12 16.75 4.97
C VAL A 90 -18.44 16.50 6.43
N ASN A 91 -17.42 16.49 7.26
CA ASN A 91 -17.53 16.37 8.71
C ASN A 91 -17.46 17.75 9.38
N PRO A 92 -18.11 17.95 10.53
CA PRO A 92 -18.05 19.21 11.26
C PRO A 92 -16.61 19.59 11.60
N ASN A 93 -16.25 20.86 11.38
CA ASN A 93 -14.91 21.40 11.67
C ASN A 93 -13.73 20.68 10.99
N ARG A 94 -14.01 19.84 9.95
CA ARG A 94 -13.00 19.15 9.18
C ARG A 94 -12.96 19.66 7.74
N THR A 95 -11.81 19.48 7.11
CA THR A 95 -11.64 19.68 5.68
C THR A 95 -11.59 18.31 5.01
N THR A 96 -12.38 18.14 3.97
CA THR A 96 -12.30 17.02 3.05
C THR A 96 -11.40 17.43 1.90
N THR A 97 -10.28 16.72 1.70
CA THR A 97 -9.30 17.03 0.65
C THR A 97 -9.47 16.10 -0.53
N LEU A 98 -9.54 16.64 -1.74
CA LEU A 98 -9.74 15.90 -2.98
C LEU A 98 -8.63 16.24 -3.99
N GLU A 99 -8.19 15.25 -4.76
CA GLU A 99 -7.44 15.45 -6.00
C GLU A 99 -8.32 14.90 -7.13
N ILE A 100 -8.61 15.74 -8.11
CA ILE A 100 -9.50 15.40 -9.21
C ILE A 100 -8.73 15.50 -10.52
N ARG A 101 -8.68 14.39 -11.25
CA ARG A 101 -8.06 14.31 -12.56
C ARG A 101 -9.14 14.41 -13.62
N MET A 102 -9.02 15.38 -14.53
CA MET A 102 -9.94 15.54 -15.65
C MET A 102 -9.30 15.05 -16.94
N GLU A 103 -10.09 14.43 -17.80
CA GLU A 103 -9.67 14.00 -19.14
C GLU A 103 -10.15 14.98 -20.20
N GLU A 104 -9.28 15.33 -21.17
CA GLU A 104 -9.67 16.14 -22.33
C GLU A 104 -10.76 15.42 -23.15
N GLU A 105 -11.77 16.16 -23.54
CA GLU A 105 -12.84 15.68 -24.42
C GLU A 105 -12.86 16.50 -25.71
N LEU A 106 -12.72 15.82 -26.83
CA LEU A 106 -12.96 16.42 -28.15
C LEU A 106 -14.46 16.65 -28.30
N ILE A 107 -14.89 17.91 -28.27
CA ILE A 107 -16.29 18.28 -28.44
C ILE A 107 -16.72 18.00 -29.89
N GLU A 108 -17.26 16.81 -30.15
CA GLU A 108 -18.16 16.57 -31.28
C GLU A 108 -19.61 16.62 -30.76
N GLY A 109 -20.19 17.74 -30.88
CA GLY A 109 -21.56 18.27 -31.00
C GLY A 109 -22.76 17.39 -30.66
N GLU A 110 -22.80 16.61 -29.59
CA GLU A 110 -24.03 16.13 -28.96
C GLU A 110 -23.94 16.28 -27.46
N GLU A 111 -25.05 16.76 -26.87
CA GLU A 111 -25.22 16.94 -25.43
C GLU A 111 -25.27 15.56 -24.77
N LEU A 112 -24.11 15.05 -24.32
CA LEU A 112 -23.99 13.79 -23.61
C LEU A 112 -24.48 13.96 -22.18
N GLU A 113 -25.47 13.16 -21.80
CA GLU A 113 -25.94 13.02 -20.42
C GLU A 113 -24.82 12.48 -19.56
N VAL A 114 -24.19 13.35 -18.76
CA VAL A 114 -23.06 12.99 -17.88
C VAL A 114 -23.58 12.13 -16.73
N ARG A 115 -23.37 10.84 -16.81
CA ARG A 115 -23.52 9.93 -15.66
C ARG A 115 -22.18 9.82 -14.96
N GLY A 116 -22.18 9.99 -13.65
CA GLY A 116 -20.97 9.83 -12.84
C GLY A 116 -20.40 8.42 -12.99
N ASP A 117 -19.12 8.34 -13.33
CA ASP A 117 -18.41 7.07 -13.32
C ASP A 117 -18.14 6.69 -11.86
N PHE A 118 -18.78 5.65 -11.36
CA PHE A 118 -18.58 5.14 -10.00
C PHE A 118 -17.23 4.41 -9.84
N PHE A 119 -16.55 4.11 -10.94
CA PHE A 119 -15.31 3.34 -10.96
C PHE A 119 -14.28 4.06 -11.84
N GLU A 120 -13.47 4.90 -11.23
CA GLU A 120 -12.30 5.44 -11.91
C GLU A 120 -11.31 4.31 -12.18
N ARG A 121 -10.76 4.27 -13.41
CA ARG A 121 -9.72 3.33 -13.77
C ARG A 121 -8.42 4.07 -13.96
N PRO A 122 -7.31 3.58 -13.36
CA PRO A 122 -6.00 4.13 -13.68
C PRO A 122 -5.75 4.06 -15.19
N ARG A 123 -5.18 5.12 -15.74
CA ARG A 123 -4.99 5.25 -17.20
C ARG A 123 -4.02 4.22 -17.77
N ASP A 124 -3.01 3.81 -16.99
CA ASP A 124 -2.05 2.78 -17.34
C ASP A 124 -2.59 1.36 -17.13
N ALA A 125 -3.83 1.23 -16.67
CA ALA A 125 -4.50 -0.05 -16.51
C ALA A 125 -4.90 -0.64 -17.86
N ILE A 126 -4.41 -1.83 -18.12
CA ILE A 126 -4.76 -2.57 -19.33
C ILE A 126 -6.11 -3.26 -19.16
N VAL A 127 -6.29 -3.99 -18.05
CA VAL A 127 -7.57 -4.64 -17.67
C VAL A 127 -7.62 -4.83 -16.15
N SER A 128 -8.84 -5.10 -15.63
CA SER A 128 -9.04 -5.56 -14.24
C SER A 128 -8.37 -4.68 -13.18
N SER A 129 -8.47 -3.37 -13.35
CA SER A 129 -8.06 -2.40 -12.33
C SER A 129 -9.26 -1.85 -11.58
N HIS A 130 -9.04 -1.49 -10.33
CA HIS A 130 -10.02 -0.84 -9.47
C HIS A 130 -9.32 0.23 -8.64
N SER A 131 -9.78 1.47 -8.74
CA SER A 131 -9.35 2.56 -7.87
C SER A 131 -10.34 2.70 -6.73
N MET A 132 -9.84 2.75 -5.51
CA MET A 132 -10.61 2.92 -4.28
C MET A 132 -10.16 4.18 -3.58
N ASP A 133 -11.07 5.08 -3.30
CA ASP A 133 -10.78 6.25 -2.48
C ASP A 133 -10.85 5.95 -0.96
N PHE A 134 -10.43 6.90 -0.14
CA PHE A 134 -10.44 6.75 1.31
C PHE A 134 -11.84 6.44 1.87
N GLU A 135 -12.91 7.03 1.31
CA GLU A 135 -14.27 6.81 1.81
C GLU A 135 -14.77 5.40 1.47
N GLU A 136 -14.39 4.86 0.33
CA GLU A 136 -14.69 3.48 -0.04
C GLU A 136 -13.95 2.50 0.88
N ILE A 137 -12.67 2.75 1.16
CA ILE A 137 -11.88 1.95 2.12
C ILE A 137 -12.55 1.99 3.50
N ARG A 138 -12.93 3.18 3.98
CA ARG A 138 -13.53 3.37 5.30
C ARG A 138 -14.89 2.69 5.46
N ARG A 139 -15.64 2.55 4.37
CA ARG A 139 -16.97 1.92 4.35
C ARG A 139 -16.94 0.44 4.00
N SER A 140 -15.78 -0.09 3.66
CA SER A 140 -15.64 -1.52 3.38
C SER A 140 -16.05 -2.36 4.59
N PRO A 141 -16.68 -3.53 4.38
CA PRO A 141 -17.07 -4.41 5.47
C PRO A 141 -15.85 -4.86 6.28
N GLY A 142 -15.91 -4.71 7.59
CA GLY A 142 -14.87 -5.11 8.53
C GLY A 142 -14.64 -4.01 9.57
N ASP A 143 -14.41 -4.38 10.82
CA ASP A 143 -14.28 -3.47 11.97
C ASP A 143 -12.97 -2.64 11.96
N LEU A 144 -12.04 -2.97 11.08
CA LEU A 144 -10.76 -2.29 10.94
C LEU A 144 -10.76 -1.51 9.64
N VAL A 145 -10.46 -0.23 9.71
CA VAL A 145 -10.17 0.58 8.52
C VAL A 145 -8.82 0.13 7.99
N ASP A 146 -8.81 -0.94 7.20
CA ASP A 146 -7.63 -1.63 6.69
C ASP A 146 -7.67 -1.70 5.17
N ILE A 147 -6.58 -1.25 4.55
CA ILE A 147 -6.48 -1.13 3.09
C ILE A 147 -6.52 -2.49 2.37
N GLN A 148 -5.91 -3.53 2.95
CA GLN A 148 -5.90 -4.85 2.33
C GLN A 148 -7.24 -5.55 2.49
N ARG A 149 -7.91 -5.40 3.64
CA ARG A 149 -9.27 -5.91 3.84
C ARG A 149 -10.30 -5.28 2.90
N ALA A 150 -10.15 -3.99 2.62
CA ALA A 150 -10.99 -3.32 1.62
C ALA A 150 -10.82 -3.97 0.23
N VAL A 151 -9.59 -4.26 -0.17
CA VAL A 151 -9.29 -4.92 -1.45
C VAL A 151 -9.75 -6.38 -1.49
N GLN A 152 -9.81 -7.10 -0.36
CA GLN A 152 -10.36 -8.46 -0.29
C GLN A 152 -11.83 -8.56 -0.71
N ALA A 153 -12.59 -7.44 -0.66
CA ALA A 153 -13.97 -7.39 -1.14
C ALA A 153 -14.10 -7.32 -2.67
N LEU A 154 -12.99 -7.12 -3.40
CA LEU A 154 -13.01 -6.98 -4.85
C LEU A 154 -13.16 -8.35 -5.56
N PRO A 155 -13.81 -8.38 -6.74
CA PRO A 155 -13.81 -9.55 -7.60
C PRO A 155 -12.39 -10.02 -7.92
N SER A 156 -12.15 -11.33 -7.98
CA SER A 156 -10.85 -11.96 -8.23
C SER A 156 -9.87 -11.95 -7.04
N VAL A 157 -10.27 -11.42 -5.90
CA VAL A 157 -9.47 -11.43 -4.66
C VAL A 157 -10.11 -12.38 -3.65
N THR A 158 -9.29 -13.13 -2.95
CA THR A 158 -9.70 -13.97 -1.83
C THR A 158 -8.66 -13.90 -0.71
N SER A 159 -9.03 -14.33 0.48
CA SER A 159 -8.14 -14.44 1.63
C SER A 159 -7.99 -15.90 2.02
N GLY A 160 -6.82 -16.31 2.48
CA GLY A 160 -6.57 -17.63 3.04
C GLY A 160 -7.11 -17.80 4.46
N SER A 161 -7.23 -16.69 5.20
CA SER A 161 -7.70 -16.66 6.59
C SER A 161 -8.31 -15.30 6.93
N ASP A 162 -9.39 -15.32 7.71
CA ASP A 162 -9.99 -14.09 8.23
C ASP A 162 -9.10 -13.37 9.28
N GLN A 163 -8.09 -14.07 9.80
CA GLN A 163 -7.16 -13.52 10.79
C GLN A 163 -5.97 -12.79 10.15
N LEU A 164 -5.74 -12.99 8.86
CA LEU A 164 -4.62 -12.42 8.13
C LEU A 164 -5.10 -11.49 7.00
N ASN A 165 -4.38 -10.41 6.78
CA ASN A 165 -4.63 -9.48 5.68
C ASN A 165 -4.02 -9.99 4.36
N GLU A 166 -4.04 -11.28 4.13
CA GLU A 166 -3.53 -11.88 2.91
C GLU A 166 -4.40 -11.54 1.70
N ILE A 167 -3.74 -11.21 0.61
CA ILE A 167 -4.38 -10.97 -0.68
C ILE A 167 -3.97 -12.09 -1.62
N ILE A 168 -4.90 -12.94 -1.99
CA ILE A 168 -4.74 -14.00 -2.97
C ILE A 168 -5.50 -13.59 -4.22
N VAL A 169 -4.77 -13.28 -5.29
CA VAL A 169 -5.37 -12.80 -6.54
C VAL A 169 -5.30 -13.88 -7.60
N ARG A 170 -6.45 -14.29 -8.12
CA ARG A 170 -6.55 -15.33 -9.17
C ARG A 170 -5.79 -16.62 -8.85
N GLY A 171 -5.73 -17.00 -7.57
CA GLY A 171 -5.04 -18.21 -7.10
C GLY A 171 -3.52 -18.07 -6.94
N GLY A 172 -2.95 -16.87 -7.04
CA GLY A 172 -1.54 -16.61 -6.76
C GLY A 172 -1.23 -16.65 -5.26
N ASN A 173 0.06 -16.74 -4.91
CA ASN A 173 0.52 -16.70 -3.54
C ASN A 173 0.51 -15.25 -2.99
N PRO A 174 0.21 -15.00 -1.69
CA PRO A 174 0.28 -13.67 -1.09
C PRO A 174 1.61 -12.92 -1.30
N GLY A 175 2.75 -13.62 -1.37
CA GLY A 175 4.06 -13.05 -1.68
C GLY A 175 4.26 -12.61 -3.15
N GLU A 176 3.28 -12.87 -4.02
CA GLU A 176 3.32 -12.50 -5.44
C GLU A 176 2.72 -11.13 -5.74
N ASN A 177 2.22 -10.44 -4.74
CA ASN A 177 1.63 -9.11 -4.87
C ASN A 177 2.70 -8.02 -4.69
N LEU A 178 2.67 -6.99 -5.52
CA LEU A 178 3.49 -5.80 -5.39
C LEU A 178 2.72 -4.74 -4.61
N PHE A 179 3.34 -4.23 -3.55
CA PHE A 179 2.84 -3.09 -2.80
C PHE A 179 3.72 -1.88 -3.03
N LEU A 180 3.12 -0.74 -3.36
CA LEU A 180 3.81 0.54 -3.48
C LEU A 180 3.10 1.59 -2.61
N MET A 181 3.88 2.48 -2.02
CA MET A 181 3.42 3.68 -1.31
C MET A 181 4.13 4.89 -1.91
N ASP A 182 3.39 5.77 -2.57
CA ASP A 182 3.96 6.96 -3.24
C ASP A 182 5.22 6.62 -4.08
N HIS A 183 5.16 5.60 -4.93
CA HIS A 183 6.23 5.05 -5.78
C HIS A 183 7.33 4.24 -5.07
N ILE A 184 7.31 4.12 -3.74
CA ILE A 184 8.27 3.31 -2.96
C ILE A 184 7.71 1.89 -2.83
N GLU A 185 8.49 0.89 -3.17
CA GLU A 185 8.12 -0.52 -3.01
C GLU A 185 8.18 -0.92 -1.53
N ILE A 186 7.15 -1.62 -1.07
CA ILE A 186 7.02 -2.13 0.29
C ILE A 186 6.99 -3.67 0.21
N PRO A 187 7.92 -4.39 0.82
CA PRO A 187 7.92 -5.85 0.77
C PRO A 187 6.67 -6.49 1.40
N ASN A 188 6.28 -6.03 2.58
CA ASN A 188 5.05 -6.44 3.26
C ASN A 188 4.48 -5.25 4.05
N PRO A 189 3.24 -4.80 3.76
CA PRO A 189 2.64 -3.65 4.44
C PRO A 189 1.96 -3.99 5.79
N ASN A 190 2.35 -5.08 6.46
CA ASN A 190 1.73 -5.54 7.69
C ASN A 190 2.70 -5.63 8.87
N HIS A 191 2.15 -5.49 10.08
CA HIS A 191 2.76 -5.97 11.31
C HIS A 191 2.68 -7.49 11.39
N PHE A 192 3.61 -8.09 12.14
CA PHE A 192 3.73 -9.55 12.29
C PHE A 192 3.86 -10.25 10.94
N ALA A 193 4.63 -9.63 10.08
CA ALA A 193 4.86 -10.11 8.73
C ALA A 193 5.60 -11.45 8.73
N VAL A 194 5.10 -12.40 7.96
CA VAL A 194 5.82 -13.63 7.66
C VAL A 194 6.84 -13.33 6.57
N GLN A 195 8.09 -13.72 6.79
CA GLN A 195 9.19 -13.52 5.85
C GLN A 195 8.92 -14.18 4.50
N GLY A 196 9.12 -13.46 3.40
CA GLY A 196 8.83 -13.95 2.05
C GLY A 196 7.34 -14.02 1.66
N ALA A 197 6.41 -13.69 2.58
CA ALA A 197 4.97 -13.65 2.34
C ALA A 197 4.41 -12.22 2.35
N GLY A 198 3.20 -12.03 1.84
CA GLY A 198 2.54 -10.73 1.73
C GLY A 198 1.43 -10.47 2.75
N GLY A 199 1.35 -11.24 3.83
CA GLY A 199 0.28 -11.18 4.82
C GLY A 199 0.76 -10.84 6.23
N GLY A 200 -0.20 -10.54 7.10
CA GLY A 200 -0.06 -10.25 8.52
C GLY A 200 -1.41 -9.83 9.09
N PRO A 201 -1.62 -9.87 10.41
CA PRO A 201 -2.93 -9.60 11.00
C PRO A 201 -3.36 -8.12 10.98
N ILE A 202 -2.41 -7.19 10.91
CA ILE A 202 -2.67 -5.77 11.08
C ILE A 202 -1.82 -4.97 10.10
N ASN A 203 -2.45 -4.06 9.37
CA ASN A 203 -1.74 -3.21 8.41
C ASN A 203 -0.81 -2.20 9.10
N LEU A 204 0.40 -2.09 8.57
CA LEU A 204 1.42 -1.13 9.00
C LEU A 204 1.04 0.31 8.62
N LEU A 205 0.43 0.49 7.45
CA LEU A 205 0.06 1.81 6.96
C LEU A 205 -1.19 2.33 7.64
N ASN A 206 -1.20 3.62 7.95
CA ASN A 206 -2.39 4.28 8.50
C ASN A 206 -3.34 4.67 7.35
N SER A 207 -4.49 4.02 7.30
CA SER A 207 -5.51 4.27 6.27
C SER A 207 -6.00 5.71 6.21
N TYR A 208 -5.97 6.46 7.33
CA TYR A 208 -6.32 7.89 7.36
C TYR A 208 -5.32 8.79 6.61
N MET A 209 -4.14 8.27 6.27
CA MET A 209 -3.17 8.93 5.41
C MET A 209 -3.32 8.55 3.94
N VAL A 210 -4.12 7.53 3.62
CA VAL A 210 -4.35 7.09 2.25
C VAL A 210 -5.33 8.04 1.55
N ARG A 211 -4.99 8.44 0.34
CA ARG A 211 -5.85 9.18 -0.57
C ARG A 211 -6.62 8.20 -1.46
N GLU A 212 -5.90 7.28 -2.07
CA GLU A 212 -6.39 6.40 -3.12
C GLU A 212 -5.55 5.13 -3.20
N ILE A 213 -6.16 4.03 -3.59
CA ILE A 213 -5.50 2.78 -3.91
C ILE A 213 -5.89 2.40 -5.32
N ASP A 214 -4.89 2.27 -6.19
CA ASP A 214 -5.04 1.63 -7.51
C ASP A 214 -4.66 0.16 -7.39
N PHE A 215 -5.63 -0.70 -7.56
CA PHE A 215 -5.44 -2.14 -7.50
C PHE A 215 -5.55 -2.77 -8.89
N TYR A 216 -4.52 -3.49 -9.30
CA TYR A 216 -4.43 -4.19 -10.58
C TYR A 216 -4.44 -5.70 -10.33
N ALA A 217 -5.54 -6.35 -10.65
CA ALA A 217 -5.72 -7.79 -10.48
C ALA A 217 -5.15 -8.60 -11.66
N GLY A 218 -3.90 -8.33 -12.04
CA GLY A 218 -3.20 -8.97 -13.17
C GLY A 218 -3.10 -8.11 -14.42
N ALA A 219 -2.33 -8.57 -15.40
CA ALA A 219 -2.04 -7.90 -16.67
C ALA A 219 -1.70 -6.40 -16.49
N PHE A 220 -0.92 -6.07 -15.47
CA PHE A 220 -0.54 -4.70 -15.12
C PHE A 220 0.54 -4.15 -16.07
N SER A 221 0.67 -2.83 -16.12
CA SER A 221 1.59 -2.04 -16.95
C SER A 221 3.05 -2.53 -16.86
N ALA A 222 3.84 -2.33 -17.91
CA ALA A 222 5.26 -2.66 -17.97
C ALA A 222 6.11 -1.88 -16.94
N ARG A 223 5.58 -0.80 -16.36
CA ARG A 223 6.16 -0.05 -15.24
C ARG A 223 6.44 -0.93 -14.02
N TYR A 224 5.55 -1.89 -13.76
CA TYR A 224 5.60 -2.77 -12.59
C TYR A 224 6.23 -4.10 -12.95
N GLY A 225 7.08 -4.63 -12.08
CA GLY A 225 7.79 -5.90 -12.30
C GLY A 225 8.20 -6.59 -11.01
N ASP A 226 8.94 -7.70 -11.16
CA ASP A 226 9.41 -8.56 -10.07
C ASP A 226 8.29 -9.08 -9.16
N LYS A 227 7.07 -9.19 -9.70
CA LYS A 227 5.89 -9.77 -9.04
C LYS A 227 4.96 -10.40 -10.07
N ALA A 228 4.32 -11.51 -9.67
CA ALA A 228 3.65 -12.41 -10.60
C ALA A 228 2.10 -12.34 -10.54
N SER A 229 1.48 -11.73 -9.52
CA SER A 229 0.03 -11.80 -9.32
C SER A 229 -0.68 -10.46 -9.48
N SER A 230 -0.42 -9.49 -8.62
CA SER A 230 -1.13 -8.20 -8.61
C SER A 230 -0.24 -7.03 -8.23
N VAL A 231 -0.76 -5.82 -8.41
CA VAL A 231 -0.14 -4.58 -7.92
C VAL A 231 -1.16 -3.79 -7.10
N MET A 232 -0.76 -3.35 -5.92
CA MET A 232 -1.47 -2.40 -5.09
C MET A 232 -0.62 -1.12 -4.97
N ASN A 233 -1.02 -0.08 -5.68
CA ASN A 233 -0.36 1.21 -5.66
C ASN A 233 -1.13 2.16 -4.72
N ILE A 234 -0.53 2.51 -3.59
CA ILE A 234 -1.12 3.29 -2.52
C ILE A 234 -0.61 4.71 -2.62
N SER A 235 -1.49 5.64 -2.90
CA SER A 235 -1.20 7.07 -2.90
C SER A 235 -1.59 7.68 -1.56
N LEU A 236 -0.64 8.34 -0.90
CA LEU A 236 -0.91 9.05 0.35
C LEU A 236 -1.41 10.47 0.07
N ARG A 237 -2.32 10.95 0.90
CA ARG A 237 -2.74 12.35 0.86
C ARG A 237 -1.63 13.27 1.38
N ASN A 238 -1.65 14.51 0.96
CA ASN A 238 -0.79 15.54 1.53
C ASN A 238 -1.38 16.06 2.84
N GLY A 239 -0.54 16.65 3.70
CA GLY A 239 -1.00 17.38 4.87
C GLY A 239 -1.70 18.68 4.47
N THR A 240 -2.60 19.17 5.32
CA THR A 240 -3.26 20.46 5.09
C THR A 240 -2.27 21.62 5.10
N ARG A 241 -2.54 22.64 4.28
CA ARG A 241 -1.76 23.89 4.23
C ARG A 241 -2.42 25.05 4.97
N ASP A 242 -3.65 24.86 5.48
CA ASP A 242 -4.43 25.88 6.16
C ASP A 242 -3.92 26.13 7.59
N ARG A 243 -3.95 25.10 8.43
CA ARG A 243 -3.60 25.23 9.86
C ARG A 243 -3.16 23.88 10.44
N LEU A 244 -2.53 23.93 11.62
CA LEU A 244 -2.22 22.71 12.36
C LEU A 244 -3.51 22.01 12.81
N ARG A 245 -3.59 20.71 12.56
CA ARG A 245 -4.69 19.83 12.96
C ARG A 245 -4.15 18.59 13.63
N GLY A 246 -4.95 18.01 14.52
CA GLY A 246 -4.66 16.76 15.18
C GLY A 246 -5.92 15.93 15.35
N GLU A 247 -5.76 14.63 15.26
CA GLU A 247 -6.80 13.63 15.49
C GLU A 247 -6.24 12.53 16.38
N ALA A 248 -7.02 12.13 17.38
CA ALA A 248 -6.75 10.94 18.18
C ALA A 248 -7.80 9.88 17.85
N SER A 249 -7.36 8.65 17.70
CA SER A 249 -8.22 7.51 17.39
C SER A 249 -7.95 6.36 18.36
N MET A 250 -8.98 5.59 18.66
CA MET A 250 -8.89 4.37 19.44
C MET A 250 -9.83 3.33 18.83
N GLY A 251 -9.30 2.16 18.53
CA GLY A 251 -10.03 1.05 17.94
C GLY A 251 -9.60 -0.28 18.55
N MET A 252 -10.14 -1.40 18.08
CA MET A 252 -9.81 -2.74 18.60
C MET A 252 -8.32 -3.08 18.44
N ALA A 253 -7.68 -2.62 17.38
CA ALA A 253 -6.29 -2.95 17.10
C ALA A 253 -5.28 -2.06 17.83
N GLY A 254 -5.69 -0.90 18.39
CA GLY A 254 -4.77 0.01 19.07
C GLY A 254 -5.28 1.43 19.16
N ALA A 255 -4.46 2.29 19.74
CA ALA A 255 -4.68 3.73 19.82
C ALA A 255 -3.66 4.46 18.95
N GLY A 256 -4.06 5.60 18.40
CA GLY A 256 -3.21 6.41 17.54
C GLY A 256 -3.51 7.89 17.59
N ALA A 257 -2.56 8.65 17.07
CA ALA A 257 -2.70 10.08 16.83
C ALA A 257 -2.19 10.41 15.44
N LEU A 258 -2.82 11.39 14.81
CA LEU A 258 -2.43 11.94 13.51
C LEU A 258 -2.34 13.45 13.64
N PHE A 259 -1.28 14.03 13.12
CA PHE A 259 -1.03 15.47 13.10
C PHE A 259 -0.70 15.90 11.67
N GLU A 260 -1.22 17.04 11.27
CA GLU A 260 -0.95 17.59 9.95
C GLU A 260 -0.97 19.13 10.00
N GLY A 261 -0.27 19.75 9.08
CA GLY A 261 -0.25 21.20 8.98
C GLY A 261 0.75 21.73 7.96
N PRO A 262 0.80 23.06 7.80
CA PRO A 262 1.79 23.72 6.98
C PRO A 262 3.18 23.67 7.63
N ILE A 263 4.23 23.47 6.82
CA ILE A 263 5.64 23.70 7.22
C ILE A 263 6.07 25.11 6.78
N SER A 264 5.63 25.51 5.59
CA SER A 264 5.90 26.79 4.97
C SER A 264 4.75 27.16 4.02
N SER A 265 4.83 28.29 3.33
CA SER A 265 3.88 28.63 2.25
C SER A 265 3.80 27.55 1.17
N ASN A 266 4.90 26.84 0.92
CA ASN A 266 5.04 25.89 -0.18
C ASN A 266 5.18 24.44 0.32
N GLY A 267 4.91 24.15 1.60
CA GLY A 267 5.10 22.82 2.15
C GLY A 267 4.10 22.46 3.22
N SER A 268 3.79 21.17 3.31
CA SER A 268 2.93 20.59 4.33
C SER A 268 3.50 19.27 4.87
N PHE A 269 3.03 18.89 6.04
CA PHE A 269 3.33 17.60 6.64
C PHE A 269 2.07 16.90 7.11
N ILE A 270 2.14 15.58 7.11
CA ILE A 270 1.22 14.70 7.81
C ILE A 270 2.03 13.62 8.52
N PHE A 271 1.73 13.38 9.78
CA PHE A 271 2.42 12.43 10.63
C PHE A 271 1.42 11.64 11.48
N SER A 272 1.64 10.34 11.62
CA SER A 272 0.83 9.44 12.42
C SER A 272 1.72 8.58 13.31
N ALA A 273 1.24 8.32 14.53
CA ALA A 273 1.81 7.33 15.44
C ALA A 273 0.69 6.46 15.98
N ARG A 274 0.90 5.14 15.99
CA ARG A 274 -0.06 4.16 16.52
C ARG A 274 0.66 3.15 17.41
N ARG A 275 -0.06 2.65 18.43
CA ARG A 275 0.40 1.58 19.32
C ARG A 275 -0.75 0.64 19.66
N SER A 276 -0.45 -0.66 19.72
CA SER A 276 -1.32 -1.65 20.36
C SER A 276 -1.40 -1.39 21.86
N TYR A 277 -2.55 -1.66 22.46
CA TYR A 277 -2.75 -1.69 23.93
C TYR A 277 -3.18 -3.09 24.41
N LEU A 278 -3.10 -4.09 23.52
CA LEU A 278 -3.50 -5.47 23.82
C LEU A 278 -2.63 -6.07 24.91
N ASP A 279 -1.36 -5.66 25.00
CA ASP A 279 -0.43 -6.02 26.07
C ASP A 279 -0.92 -5.64 27.49
N TRP A 280 -1.84 -4.68 27.59
CA TRP A 280 -2.45 -4.28 28.87
C TRP A 280 -3.72 -5.08 29.22
N ILE A 281 -4.43 -5.59 28.22
CA ILE A 281 -5.74 -6.23 28.36
C ILE A 281 -5.62 -7.75 28.34
N VAL A 282 -4.83 -8.32 27.43
CA VAL A 282 -4.70 -9.74 27.19
C VAL A 282 -4.25 -10.54 28.43
N PRO A 283 -3.31 -10.08 29.25
CA PRO A 283 -2.92 -10.80 30.47
C PRO A 283 -4.09 -11.09 31.44
N ALA A 284 -5.10 -10.20 31.45
CA ALA A 284 -6.29 -10.36 32.28
C ALA A 284 -7.29 -11.39 31.71
N THR A 285 -7.14 -11.80 30.45
CA THR A 285 -8.05 -12.75 29.77
C THR A 285 -7.57 -14.20 29.82
N GLY A 286 -6.32 -14.44 30.24
CA GLY A 286 -5.71 -15.78 30.25
C GLY A 286 -5.29 -16.29 28.87
N LEU A 287 -5.24 -15.43 27.86
CA LEU A 287 -4.68 -15.76 26.54
C LEU A 287 -3.15 -15.81 26.64
N THR A 288 -2.57 -16.76 25.90
CA THR A 288 -1.11 -17.01 25.92
C THR A 288 -0.33 -16.18 24.91
N ALA A 289 -0.99 -15.65 23.88
CA ALA A 289 -0.38 -14.80 22.86
C ALA A 289 -0.63 -13.33 23.16
N ILE A 290 0.42 -12.55 23.36
CA ILE A 290 0.35 -11.12 23.67
C ILE A 290 1.00 -10.33 22.51
N PRO A 291 0.22 -9.95 21.48
CA PRO A 291 0.75 -9.14 20.41
C PRO A 291 0.94 -7.69 20.85
N ASN A 292 2.12 -7.17 20.62
CA ASN A 292 2.44 -5.78 20.85
C ASN A 292 3.04 -5.18 19.58
N TYR A 293 2.55 -4.04 19.15
CA TYR A 293 3.13 -3.32 18.03
C TYR A 293 3.06 -1.80 18.22
N TYR A 294 3.96 -1.12 17.57
CA TYR A 294 3.87 0.32 17.36
C TYR A 294 4.39 0.69 15.97
N ASN A 295 3.84 1.75 15.41
CA ASN A 295 4.34 2.31 14.18
C ASN A 295 4.21 3.82 14.12
N THR A 296 5.08 4.41 13.30
CA THR A 296 5.03 5.82 12.93
C THR A 296 5.07 5.91 11.41
N GLN A 297 4.34 6.87 10.87
CA GLN A 297 4.30 7.15 9.44
C GLN A 297 4.26 8.65 9.23
N GLY A 298 5.04 9.13 8.26
CA GLY A 298 5.07 10.56 7.92
C GLY A 298 5.23 10.80 6.43
N LYS A 299 4.65 11.90 5.97
CA LYS A 299 4.86 12.44 4.62
C LYS A 299 5.07 13.94 4.70
N LEU A 300 6.12 14.42 4.02
CA LEU A 300 6.36 15.82 3.77
C LEU A 300 6.16 16.10 2.29
N THR A 301 5.53 17.22 1.98
CA THR A 301 5.30 17.66 0.60
C THR A 301 5.84 19.08 0.45
N PHE A 302 6.69 19.32 -0.54
CA PHE A 302 7.26 20.63 -0.85
C PHE A 302 7.11 20.93 -2.34
N ASP A 303 6.49 22.05 -2.67
CA ASP A 303 6.53 22.59 -4.03
C ASP A 303 7.82 23.38 -4.22
N LEU A 304 8.65 22.92 -5.15
CA LEU A 304 9.96 23.50 -5.50
C LEU A 304 9.84 24.42 -6.73
N GLY A 305 8.85 25.33 -6.71
CA GLY A 305 8.41 26.14 -7.84
C GLY A 305 7.19 25.52 -8.53
N ASP A 306 6.84 26.03 -9.72
CA ASP A 306 5.58 25.71 -10.40
C ASP A 306 5.60 24.33 -11.08
N SER A 307 6.78 23.76 -11.32
CA SER A 307 6.94 22.54 -12.12
C SER A 307 7.49 21.33 -11.34
N GLN A 308 7.85 21.50 -10.08
CA GLN A 308 8.46 20.42 -9.30
C GLN A 308 7.82 20.28 -7.93
N THR A 309 7.52 19.05 -7.54
CA THR A 309 7.04 18.71 -6.19
C THR A 309 7.88 17.59 -5.62
N LEU A 310 8.40 17.80 -4.42
CA LEU A 310 9.15 16.79 -3.66
C LEU A 310 8.26 16.18 -2.57
N PHE A 311 8.14 14.87 -2.60
CA PHE A 311 7.51 14.06 -1.55
C PHE A 311 8.59 13.32 -0.77
N ILE A 312 8.57 13.41 0.55
CA ILE A 312 9.45 12.63 1.43
C ILE A 312 8.56 11.78 2.33
N ASN A 313 8.73 10.47 2.27
CA ASN A 313 7.93 9.51 3.01
C ASN A 313 8.80 8.72 3.97
N GLY A 314 8.25 8.41 5.14
CA GLY A 314 8.87 7.53 6.11
C GLY A 314 7.83 6.69 6.85
N VAL A 315 8.14 5.41 7.03
CA VAL A 315 7.37 4.48 7.86
C VAL A 315 8.35 3.71 8.72
N TYR A 316 8.03 3.57 9.98
CA TYR A 316 8.71 2.66 10.89
C TYR A 316 7.66 1.85 11.66
N GLY A 317 7.84 0.55 11.70
CA GLY A 317 7.04 -0.37 12.49
C GLY A 317 7.90 -1.34 13.26
N SER A 318 7.46 -1.70 14.45
CA SER A 318 8.03 -2.78 15.23
C SER A 318 6.91 -3.56 15.89
N ASP A 319 7.07 -4.86 15.92
CA ASP A 319 6.12 -5.78 16.51
C ASP A 319 6.84 -6.88 17.29
N ASN A 320 6.18 -7.31 18.35
CA ASN A 320 6.63 -8.40 19.21
C ASN A 320 5.44 -9.28 19.59
N ILE A 321 5.61 -10.57 19.47
CA ILE A 321 4.70 -11.56 20.04
C ILE A 321 5.51 -12.49 20.93
N ASN A 322 5.04 -12.65 22.16
CA ASN A 322 5.47 -13.73 23.04
C ASN A 322 4.30 -14.70 23.21
N ILE A 323 4.52 -15.97 22.89
CA ILE A 323 3.56 -17.04 23.10
C ILE A 323 4.19 -18.02 24.06
N GLU A 324 3.69 -18.09 25.30
CA GLU A 324 4.09 -19.08 26.29
C GLU A 324 2.94 -20.05 26.53
N GLY A 325 3.18 -21.34 26.24
CA GLY A 325 2.26 -22.40 26.63
C GLY A 325 2.19 -22.45 28.15
N GLY A 326 1.02 -22.17 28.72
CA GLY A 326 0.82 -22.22 30.17
C GLY A 326 0.94 -23.67 30.70
N ASP A 327 1.29 -23.83 31.98
CA ASP A 327 1.35 -25.07 32.75
C ASP A 327 0.02 -25.88 32.82
N GLN A 328 -0.95 -25.59 31.97
CA GLN A 328 -2.20 -26.34 31.95
C GLN A 328 -1.95 -27.72 31.36
N ALA A 329 -1.99 -28.69 32.25
CA ALA A 329 -2.04 -30.12 31.94
C ALA A 329 -3.13 -30.39 30.90
N GLY A 330 -2.78 -30.45 29.62
CA GLY A 330 -3.70 -30.64 28.49
C GLY A 330 -3.08 -30.28 27.14
N TYR A 331 -2.06 -29.42 27.09
CA TYR A 331 -1.20 -29.32 25.94
C TYR A 331 -0.08 -30.31 26.11
N GLY A 332 -0.08 -31.37 25.31
CA GLY A 332 0.94 -32.42 25.34
C GLY A 332 2.34 -31.81 25.18
N ARG A 333 3.37 -32.61 25.55
CA ARG A 333 4.77 -32.26 25.25
C ARG A 333 4.89 -31.90 23.78
N GLY A 334 5.32 -30.66 23.49
CA GLY A 334 5.40 -30.09 22.14
C GLY A 334 4.56 -28.84 21.93
N ALA A 335 4.05 -28.17 22.97
CA ALA A 335 3.57 -26.81 22.87
C ALA A 335 4.79 -25.91 22.68
N GLU A 336 5.04 -25.50 21.45
CA GLU A 336 6.11 -24.61 21.07
C GLU A 336 5.85 -23.22 21.69
N ASN A 337 6.86 -22.69 22.34
CA ASN A 337 6.88 -21.33 22.83
C ASN A 337 7.61 -20.48 21.80
N LEU A 338 7.05 -19.33 21.51
CA LEU A 338 7.51 -18.47 20.43
C LEU A 338 7.79 -17.06 20.96
N ASP A 339 8.96 -16.55 20.67
CA ASP A 339 9.30 -15.14 20.84
C ASP A 339 9.69 -14.54 19.49
N THR A 340 8.97 -13.50 19.06
CA THR A 340 9.27 -12.78 17.83
C THR A 340 9.50 -11.31 18.11
N ASN A 341 10.45 -10.71 17.43
CA ASN A 341 10.70 -9.28 17.47
C ASN A 341 11.10 -8.81 16.08
N ASN A 342 10.14 -8.28 15.36
CA ASN A 342 10.34 -7.79 14.00
C ASN A 342 10.30 -6.26 13.96
N SER A 343 11.05 -5.70 13.01
CA SER A 343 10.94 -4.28 12.70
C SER A 343 11.15 -4.02 11.22
N GLN A 344 10.44 -3.02 10.73
CA GLN A 344 10.55 -2.57 9.34
C GLN A 344 10.71 -1.06 9.32
N TYR A 345 11.65 -0.55 8.51
CA TYR A 345 11.63 0.84 8.13
C TYR A 345 11.58 1.00 6.61
N ILE A 346 10.88 2.03 6.18
CA ILE A 346 10.73 2.45 4.79
C ILE A 346 10.97 3.95 4.78
N ALA A 347 11.93 4.39 4.01
CA ALA A 347 12.20 5.81 3.82
C ALA A 347 12.46 6.10 2.35
N GLY A 348 11.95 7.21 1.85
CA GLY A 348 12.23 7.59 0.47
C GLY A 348 11.79 9.00 0.13
N ALA A 349 12.31 9.46 -0.99
CA ALA A 349 12.01 10.75 -1.57
C ALA A 349 11.65 10.56 -3.05
N THR A 350 10.53 11.12 -3.47
CA THR A 350 10.05 11.12 -4.85
C THR A 350 9.95 12.55 -5.35
N LEU A 351 10.68 12.86 -6.41
CA LEU A 351 10.59 14.13 -7.11
C LEU A 351 9.69 13.97 -8.34
N ARG A 352 8.54 14.64 -8.33
CA ARG A 352 7.71 14.86 -9.52
C ARG A 352 8.25 16.07 -10.26
N SER A 353 8.54 15.94 -11.54
CA SER A 353 8.99 17.04 -12.40
C SER A 353 8.12 17.13 -13.65
N LEU A 354 7.48 18.28 -13.85
CA LEU A 354 6.72 18.64 -15.04
C LEU A 354 7.66 19.43 -15.95
N TRP A 355 8.28 18.77 -16.94
CA TRP A 355 9.29 19.38 -17.81
C TRP A 355 8.68 20.25 -18.90
N SER A 356 7.48 19.90 -19.33
CA SER A 356 6.66 20.64 -20.29
C SER A 356 5.21 20.13 -20.21
N ASP A 357 4.29 20.72 -20.95
CA ASP A 357 2.88 20.30 -21.01
C ASP A 357 2.69 18.84 -21.46
N ASN A 358 3.70 18.26 -22.07
CA ASN A 358 3.64 16.91 -22.61
C ASN A 358 4.73 15.95 -22.08
N LEU A 359 5.54 16.37 -21.12
CA LEU A 359 6.61 15.54 -20.54
C LEU A 359 6.70 15.70 -19.04
N PHE A 360 6.55 14.62 -18.30
CA PHE A 360 6.74 14.60 -16.87
C PHE A 360 7.49 13.35 -16.41
N SER A 361 8.05 13.42 -15.22
CA SER A 361 8.76 12.29 -14.61
C SER A 361 8.54 12.20 -13.10
N PHE A 362 8.69 10.98 -12.59
CA PHE A 362 8.85 10.68 -11.18
C PHE A 362 10.21 10.03 -10.97
N THR A 363 11.05 10.63 -10.13
CA THR A 363 12.33 10.06 -9.73
C THR A 363 12.29 9.76 -8.25
N THR A 364 12.48 8.49 -7.88
CA THR A 364 12.36 7.98 -6.52
C THR A 364 13.71 7.45 -6.04
N LEU A 365 14.10 7.88 -4.84
CA LEU A 365 15.18 7.30 -4.05
C LEU A 365 14.55 6.68 -2.80
N SER A 366 14.83 5.42 -2.51
CA SER A 366 14.28 4.78 -1.32
C SER A 366 15.25 3.81 -0.68
N SER A 367 15.04 3.59 0.61
CA SER A 367 15.71 2.60 1.43
C SER A 367 14.66 1.87 2.26
N VAL A 368 14.67 0.56 2.18
CA VAL A 368 13.75 -0.31 2.91
C VAL A 368 14.58 -1.36 3.63
N GLN A 369 14.29 -1.59 4.90
CA GLN A 369 14.92 -2.67 5.66
C GLN A 369 13.88 -3.39 6.52
N ASN A 370 13.97 -4.71 6.52
CA ASN A 370 13.22 -5.60 7.39
C ASN A 370 14.21 -6.35 8.29
N ASN A 371 13.93 -6.35 9.58
CA ASN A 371 14.64 -7.17 10.56
C ASN A 371 13.66 -8.19 11.10
N TYR A 372 14.05 -9.45 11.07
CA TYR A 372 13.27 -10.57 11.58
C TYR A 372 14.05 -11.25 12.68
N PHE A 373 13.43 -11.37 13.85
CA PHE A 373 13.93 -12.19 14.93
C PHE A 373 12.82 -13.15 15.38
N VAL A 374 13.11 -14.44 15.32
CA VAL A 374 12.22 -15.50 15.78
C VAL A 374 13.03 -16.50 16.60
N GLU A 375 12.55 -16.82 17.79
CA GLU A 375 13.09 -17.85 18.66
C GLU A 375 11.96 -18.78 19.06
N VAL A 376 12.17 -20.10 18.88
CA VAL A 376 11.25 -21.14 19.34
C VAL A 376 11.98 -22.01 20.36
N TYR A 377 11.33 -22.26 21.49
CA TYR A 377 11.95 -22.94 22.62
C TYR A 377 10.96 -23.80 23.40
N ASP A 378 11.49 -24.80 24.11
CA ASP A 378 10.75 -25.65 25.01
C ASP A 378 10.77 -25.15 26.47
N LEU A 379 9.71 -25.44 27.20
CA LEU A 379 9.62 -25.21 28.64
C LEU A 379 9.76 -26.57 29.39
N PRO A 380 10.29 -26.59 30.63
CA PRO A 380 10.61 -25.42 31.51
C PRO A 380 12.03 -24.89 31.35
N GLY A 381 12.90 -25.54 30.57
CA GLY A 381 14.33 -25.17 30.50
C GLY A 381 14.62 -23.95 29.64
N ARG A 382 13.70 -23.52 28.78
CA ARG A 382 13.90 -22.58 27.68
C ARG A 382 15.01 -23.09 26.76
N ASP A 383 14.93 -24.37 26.38
CA ASP A 383 15.86 -24.95 25.43
C ASP A 383 15.45 -24.51 24.02
N VAL A 384 16.26 -23.60 23.45
CA VAL A 384 16.01 -23.01 22.13
C VAL A 384 16.41 -24.02 21.07
N PHE A 385 15.49 -24.38 20.19
CA PHE A 385 15.76 -25.30 19.07
C PHE A 385 15.64 -24.66 17.70
N PHE A 386 14.99 -23.49 17.59
CA PHE A 386 14.93 -22.73 16.36
C PHE A 386 15.23 -21.26 16.62
N THR A 387 16.14 -20.69 15.82
CA THR A 387 16.39 -19.24 15.76
C THR A 387 16.45 -18.78 14.33
N ASN A 388 15.84 -17.63 14.05
CA ASN A 388 16.04 -16.90 12.81
C ASN A 388 16.35 -15.44 13.15
N ASN A 389 17.54 -14.99 12.80
CA ASN A 389 17.93 -13.59 12.91
C ASN A 389 18.35 -13.11 11.51
N SER A 390 17.45 -12.41 10.83
CA SER A 390 17.62 -12.03 9.43
C SER A 390 17.40 -10.55 9.22
N VAL A 391 18.21 -9.97 8.33
CA VAL A 391 18.09 -8.58 7.90
C VAL A 391 18.05 -8.54 6.38
N GLU A 392 17.02 -7.91 5.83
CA GLU A 392 16.88 -7.67 4.39
C GLU A 392 16.85 -6.17 4.13
N THR A 393 17.77 -5.67 3.31
CA THR A 393 17.88 -4.24 2.98
C THR A 393 17.88 -4.04 1.47
N GLU A 394 17.08 -3.09 1.01
CA GLU A 394 17.03 -2.67 -0.39
C GLU A 394 17.19 -1.16 -0.51
N HIS A 395 18.13 -0.70 -1.31
CA HIS A 395 18.29 0.70 -1.69
C HIS A 395 17.95 0.86 -3.17
N THR A 396 16.94 1.65 -3.47
CA THR A 396 16.42 1.77 -4.84
C THR A 396 16.57 3.19 -5.38
N VAL A 397 17.04 3.28 -6.61
CA VAL A 397 16.93 4.47 -7.47
C VAL A 397 16.05 4.11 -8.65
N LYS A 398 14.99 4.86 -8.88
CA LYS A 398 14.04 4.58 -9.96
C LYS A 398 13.59 5.88 -10.61
N THR A 399 13.44 5.85 -11.93
CA THR A 399 12.87 6.95 -12.70
C THR A 399 11.83 6.42 -13.67
N ASP A 400 10.65 7.02 -13.64
CA ASP A 400 9.54 6.80 -14.57
C ASP A 400 9.28 8.10 -15.34
N VAL A 401 9.29 8.04 -16.67
CA VAL A 401 9.06 9.18 -17.56
C VAL A 401 7.86 8.89 -18.43
N THR A 402 6.98 9.88 -18.57
CA THR A 402 5.84 9.81 -19.49
C THR A 402 5.91 10.97 -20.47
N TYR A 403 5.85 10.66 -21.75
CA TYR A 403 5.85 11.60 -22.86
C TYR A 403 4.57 11.46 -23.69
N LEU A 404 3.81 12.54 -23.76
CA LEU A 404 2.61 12.65 -24.59
C LEU A 404 3.01 13.18 -25.96
N ALA A 405 3.33 12.27 -26.90
CA ALA A 405 3.79 12.67 -28.23
C ALA A 405 2.68 13.37 -29.05
N SER A 406 1.42 13.06 -28.76
CA SER A 406 0.22 13.74 -29.25
C SER A 406 -0.96 13.43 -28.33
N GLN A 407 -2.14 14.00 -28.62
CA GLN A 407 -3.38 13.67 -27.88
C GLN A 407 -3.71 12.15 -27.92
N ASN A 408 -3.23 11.44 -28.91
CA ASN A 408 -3.54 10.01 -29.12
C ASN A 408 -2.35 9.07 -28.88
N ILE A 409 -1.16 9.59 -28.56
CA ILE A 409 0.06 8.81 -28.42
C ILE A 409 0.73 9.14 -27.10
N GLU A 410 0.86 8.15 -26.24
CA GLU A 410 1.60 8.23 -24.98
C GLU A 410 2.74 7.21 -25.00
N VAL A 411 3.94 7.65 -24.64
CA VAL A 411 5.11 6.80 -24.47
C VAL A 411 5.57 6.90 -23.02
N SER A 412 5.58 5.78 -22.31
CA SER A 412 6.14 5.69 -20.96
C SER A 412 7.39 4.84 -20.99
N PHE A 413 8.43 5.26 -20.29
CA PHE A 413 9.64 4.49 -20.13
C PHE A 413 10.29 4.77 -18.77
N GLY A 414 11.06 3.83 -18.29
CA GLY A 414 11.74 3.99 -17.02
C GLY A 414 12.83 2.96 -16.79
N ALA A 415 13.61 3.22 -15.76
CA ALA A 415 14.66 2.34 -15.30
C ALA A 415 14.76 2.36 -13.78
N SER A 416 15.23 1.26 -13.21
CA SER A 416 15.53 1.14 -11.80
C SER A 416 16.81 0.38 -11.57
N PHE A 417 17.52 0.78 -10.52
CA PHE A 417 18.63 0.06 -9.92
C PHE A 417 18.32 -0.15 -8.44
N LYS A 418 18.47 -1.38 -7.96
CA LYS A 418 18.22 -1.76 -6.59
C LYS A 418 19.45 -2.50 -6.06
N ASP A 419 20.12 -1.90 -5.09
CA ASP A 419 21.15 -2.55 -4.28
C ASP A 419 20.46 -3.39 -3.22
N VAL A 420 20.84 -4.66 -3.11
CA VAL A 420 20.15 -5.66 -2.29
C VAL A 420 21.17 -6.30 -1.35
N ASN A 421 20.90 -6.19 -0.06
CA ASN A 421 21.72 -6.81 0.97
C ASN A 421 20.82 -7.65 1.88
N PHE A 422 21.16 -8.92 2.06
CA PHE A 422 20.43 -9.79 2.96
C PHE A 422 21.36 -10.66 3.79
N GLN A 423 21.13 -10.65 5.10
CA GLN A 423 21.89 -11.37 6.10
C GLN A 423 20.96 -12.36 6.79
N TYR A 424 21.41 -13.60 6.90
CA TYR A 424 20.66 -14.67 7.52
C TYR A 424 21.55 -15.42 8.50
N ASP A 425 21.09 -15.51 9.75
CA ASP A 425 21.62 -16.41 10.76
C ASP A 425 20.46 -17.25 11.29
N LEU A 426 20.31 -18.45 10.73
CA LEU A 426 19.21 -19.35 11.02
C LEU A 426 19.80 -20.65 11.55
N VAL A 427 19.29 -21.11 12.67
CA VAL A 427 19.60 -22.40 13.29
C VAL A 427 18.31 -23.13 13.55
N ASN A 428 18.21 -24.35 13.08
CA ASN A 428 17.20 -25.33 13.48
C ASN A 428 17.95 -26.57 13.99
N GLU A 429 17.85 -26.84 15.29
CA GLU A 429 18.50 -28.00 15.87
C GLU A 429 17.85 -29.30 15.38
N ALA A 430 18.62 -30.39 15.44
CA ALA A 430 18.09 -31.69 15.06
C ALA A 430 16.96 -32.09 16.01
N ASP A 431 15.86 -32.53 15.45
CA ASP A 431 14.69 -33.00 16.21
C ASP A 431 14.22 -34.35 15.71
N THR A 432 13.59 -35.11 16.60
CA THR A 432 13.00 -36.41 16.29
C THR A 432 11.54 -36.42 16.74
N LEU A 433 10.63 -36.44 15.79
CA LEU A 433 9.21 -36.60 16.05
C LEU A 433 8.88 -38.06 16.32
N PHE A 434 8.18 -38.32 17.43
CA PHE A 434 7.77 -39.66 17.84
C PHE A 434 6.27 -39.86 17.62
N THR A 435 5.89 -41.11 17.32
CA THR A 435 4.50 -41.54 17.39
C THR A 435 4.21 -42.13 18.77
N TYR A 436 3.03 -41.82 19.30
CA TYR A 436 2.60 -42.25 20.62
C TYR A 436 1.39 -43.16 20.54
N ASN A 437 1.19 -43.98 21.57
CA ASN A 437 0.00 -44.82 21.68
C ASN A 437 -1.23 -43.92 22.00
N GLN A 438 -2.32 -44.12 21.27
CA GLN A 438 -3.53 -43.32 21.43
C GLN A 438 -4.06 -43.37 22.86
N GLY A 439 -4.08 -42.23 23.55
CA GLY A 439 -4.47 -42.13 24.96
C GLY A 439 -3.37 -42.45 26.00
N ARG A 440 -2.12 -42.68 25.56
CA ARG A 440 -0.94 -42.85 26.41
C ARG A 440 0.28 -42.18 25.81
N GLU A 441 0.38 -40.88 26.07
CA GLU A 441 1.46 -40.03 25.55
C GLU A 441 2.85 -40.36 26.17
N ASP A 442 2.89 -41.17 27.21
CA ASP A 442 4.10 -41.74 27.81
C ASP A 442 4.68 -42.93 27.07
N GLN A 443 3.93 -43.51 26.11
CA GLN A 443 4.34 -44.69 25.35
C GLN A 443 4.65 -44.37 23.90
N ILE A 444 5.94 -44.18 23.62
CA ILE A 444 6.45 -44.04 22.25
C ILE A 444 6.26 -45.35 21.52
N THR A 445 5.61 -45.34 20.37
CA THR A 445 5.36 -46.50 19.51
C THR A 445 6.29 -46.55 18.30
N GLY A 446 6.94 -45.45 17.96
CA GLY A 446 7.88 -45.35 16.85
C GLY A 446 8.40 -43.96 16.62
N ILE A 447 9.28 -43.82 15.65
CA ILE A 447 9.75 -42.54 15.12
C ILE A 447 8.87 -42.18 13.93
N PHE A 448 8.28 -40.98 13.94
CA PHE A 448 7.48 -40.45 12.83
C PHE A 448 8.38 -39.81 11.76
N ASP A 449 9.29 -38.95 12.20
CA ASP A 449 10.22 -38.27 11.32
C ASP A 449 11.49 -37.84 12.09
N ILE A 450 12.59 -37.58 11.36
CA ILE A 450 13.84 -37.10 11.90
C ILE A 450 14.23 -35.85 11.10
N TYR A 451 14.23 -34.72 11.77
CA TYR A 451 14.71 -33.46 11.20
C TYR A 451 16.20 -33.30 11.54
N PRO A 452 17.10 -33.31 10.53
CA PRO A 452 18.51 -33.06 10.77
C PRO A 452 18.74 -31.62 11.21
N GLU A 453 19.82 -31.40 11.92
CA GLU A 453 20.29 -30.04 12.19
C GLU A 453 20.46 -29.26 10.86
N TYR A 454 19.96 -28.03 10.84
CA TYR A 454 20.01 -27.15 9.69
C TYR A 454 20.53 -25.77 10.12
N ARG A 455 21.58 -25.30 9.49
CA ARG A 455 22.19 -24.00 9.78
C ARG A 455 22.40 -23.22 8.48
N VAL A 456 21.97 -21.97 8.48
CA VAL A 456 22.27 -21.01 7.44
C VAL A 456 22.96 -19.81 8.09
N ASN A 457 24.15 -19.49 7.61
CA ASN A 457 24.82 -18.23 7.96
C ASN A 457 25.32 -17.63 6.65
N GLN A 458 24.60 -16.66 6.15
CA GLN A 458 24.86 -16.03 4.86
C GLN A 458 24.79 -14.50 4.98
N ASP A 459 25.74 -13.84 4.34
CA ASP A 459 25.79 -12.39 4.17
C ASP A 459 25.99 -12.12 2.68
N VAL A 460 24.97 -11.62 2.02
CA VAL A 460 24.90 -11.47 0.57
C VAL A 460 24.68 -10.01 0.20
N SER A 461 25.56 -9.50 -0.67
CA SER A 461 25.37 -8.24 -1.38
C SER A 461 25.21 -8.52 -2.87
N SER A 462 24.18 -7.96 -3.48
CA SER A 462 23.84 -8.16 -4.87
C SER A 462 23.04 -6.96 -5.40
N TYR A 463 22.61 -7.00 -6.65
CA TYR A 463 21.78 -5.94 -7.21
C TYR A 463 20.77 -6.46 -8.21
N LYS A 464 19.67 -5.69 -8.34
CA LYS A 464 18.66 -5.88 -9.40
C LYS A 464 18.63 -4.65 -10.29
N THR A 465 18.46 -4.87 -11.60
CA THR A 465 18.24 -3.78 -12.55
C THR A 465 16.99 -4.07 -13.38
N ALA A 466 16.28 -3.02 -13.72
CA ALA A 466 15.15 -3.14 -14.63
C ALA A 466 15.03 -1.93 -15.56
N ALA A 467 14.50 -2.16 -16.74
CA ALA A 467 14.12 -1.11 -17.68
C ALA A 467 12.83 -1.50 -18.41
N TYR A 468 11.99 -0.52 -18.72
CA TYR A 468 10.77 -0.76 -19.47
C TYR A 468 10.49 0.36 -20.47
N SER A 469 9.70 0.01 -21.49
CA SER A 469 9.05 0.97 -22.40
C SER A 469 7.64 0.49 -22.70
N GLN A 470 6.71 1.43 -22.76
CA GLN A 470 5.30 1.18 -23.06
C GLN A 470 4.78 2.28 -23.99
N LEU A 471 4.05 1.86 -25.02
CA LEU A 471 3.36 2.72 -25.97
C LEU A 471 1.85 2.52 -25.80
N THR A 472 1.11 3.59 -25.61
CA THR A 472 -0.35 3.61 -25.62
C THR A 472 -0.84 4.45 -26.79
N LEU A 473 -1.70 3.87 -27.63
CA LEU A 473 -2.27 4.47 -28.83
C LEU A 473 -3.79 4.52 -28.70
N ASP A 474 -4.37 5.71 -28.73
CA ASP A 474 -5.80 5.90 -28.90
C ASP A 474 -6.12 5.96 -30.38
N LEU A 475 -6.48 4.82 -30.98
CA LEU A 475 -6.84 4.68 -32.40
C LEU A 475 -8.35 4.92 -32.52
N LEU A 476 -8.75 6.06 -33.08
CA LEU A 476 -10.14 6.51 -33.08
C LEU A 476 -10.64 6.75 -31.62
N SER A 477 -11.73 7.45 -31.47
CA SER A 477 -12.34 7.70 -30.13
C SER A 477 -12.79 6.44 -29.38
N SER A 478 -12.83 5.30 -30.07
CA SER A 478 -13.41 4.04 -29.54
C SER A 478 -12.38 2.93 -29.29
N PHE A 479 -11.11 3.12 -29.61
CA PHE A 479 -10.16 2.02 -29.59
C PHE A 479 -8.81 2.41 -29.01
N ARG A 480 -8.38 1.72 -27.94
CA ARG A 480 -7.05 1.90 -27.32
C ARG A 480 -6.23 0.62 -27.45
N VAL A 481 -4.97 0.78 -27.82
CA VAL A 481 -3.97 -0.29 -27.85
C VAL A 481 -2.79 0.08 -26.99
N THR A 482 -2.41 -0.80 -26.09
CA THR A 482 -1.22 -0.63 -25.25
C THR A 482 -0.24 -1.77 -25.52
N GLY A 483 1.00 -1.45 -25.84
CA GLY A 483 2.09 -2.41 -25.99
C GLY A 483 3.26 -2.04 -25.12
N GLY A 484 3.77 -2.98 -24.34
CA GLY A 484 4.90 -2.75 -23.43
C GLY A 484 5.89 -3.90 -23.41
N ILE A 485 7.11 -3.58 -23.09
CA ILE A 485 8.19 -4.54 -22.86
C ILE A 485 8.97 -4.12 -21.62
N ARG A 486 9.33 -5.08 -20.79
CA ARG A 486 10.16 -4.87 -19.61
C ARG A 486 11.29 -5.90 -19.60
N TYR A 487 12.48 -5.45 -19.22
CA TYR A 487 13.65 -6.26 -18.95
C TYR A 487 13.96 -6.16 -17.46
N ASP A 488 14.18 -7.31 -16.79
CA ASP A 488 14.63 -7.42 -15.41
C ASP A 488 15.87 -8.32 -15.37
N TYR A 489 16.83 -7.98 -14.49
CA TYR A 489 18.03 -8.75 -14.21
C TYR A 489 18.32 -8.77 -12.72
N PHE A 490 18.62 -9.94 -12.19
CA PHE A 490 19.07 -10.14 -10.81
C PHE A 490 20.44 -10.81 -10.81
N GLU A 491 21.44 -10.11 -10.26
CA GLU A 491 22.84 -10.55 -10.31
C GLU A 491 23.07 -11.82 -9.47
N TYR A 492 22.39 -11.96 -8.32
CA TYR A 492 22.62 -13.08 -7.40
C TYR A 492 22.41 -14.44 -8.06
N ASN A 493 21.33 -14.63 -8.80
CA ASN A 493 21.04 -15.87 -9.54
C ASN A 493 21.36 -15.80 -11.03
N ASP A 494 22.03 -14.73 -11.48
CA ASP A 494 22.39 -14.44 -12.87
C ASP A 494 21.21 -14.63 -13.87
N PHE A 495 19.99 -14.29 -13.40
CA PHE A 495 18.78 -14.49 -14.19
C PHE A 495 18.32 -13.19 -14.83
N SER A 496 18.06 -13.24 -16.13
CA SER A 496 17.45 -12.14 -16.87
C SER A 496 16.12 -12.56 -17.49
N SER A 497 15.18 -11.63 -17.53
CA SER A 497 13.86 -11.89 -18.11
C SER A 497 13.37 -10.75 -19.01
N VAL A 498 12.56 -11.10 -19.98
CA VAL A 498 11.86 -10.14 -20.85
C VAL A 498 10.36 -10.39 -20.72
N SER A 499 9.64 -9.35 -20.35
CA SER A 499 8.21 -9.38 -20.03
C SER A 499 7.42 -8.59 -21.08
N PRO A 500 6.90 -9.20 -22.15
CA PRO A 500 5.99 -8.53 -23.08
C PRO A 500 4.61 -8.34 -22.47
N ARG A 501 3.94 -7.25 -22.83
CA ARG A 501 2.58 -6.90 -22.39
C ARG A 501 1.81 -6.26 -23.51
N LEU A 502 0.56 -6.69 -23.69
CA LEU A 502 -0.34 -6.19 -24.72
C LEU A 502 -1.72 -5.98 -24.12
N GLY A 503 -2.38 -4.92 -24.54
CA GLY A 503 -3.74 -4.59 -24.14
C GLY A 503 -4.52 -3.98 -25.28
N PHE A 504 -5.81 -4.31 -25.31
CA PHE A 504 -6.80 -3.76 -26.24
C PHE A 504 -8.03 -3.36 -25.44
N SER A 505 -8.50 -2.14 -25.65
CA SER A 505 -9.77 -1.67 -25.09
C SER A 505 -10.63 -1.15 -26.24
N TYR A 506 -11.86 -1.61 -26.30
CA TYR A 506 -12.87 -1.13 -27.23
C TYR A 506 -14.02 -0.50 -26.44
N PHE A 507 -14.20 0.79 -26.60
CA PHE A 507 -15.24 1.57 -25.94
C PHE A 507 -16.51 1.55 -26.81
N LEU A 508 -17.52 0.81 -26.38
CA LEU A 508 -18.81 0.72 -27.07
C LEU A 508 -19.63 2.00 -26.86
N ASN A 509 -19.56 2.55 -25.66
CA ASN A 509 -20.16 3.82 -25.24
C ASN A 509 -19.44 4.30 -23.97
N SER A 510 -19.88 5.40 -23.35
CA SER A 510 -19.31 5.95 -22.11
C SER A 510 -19.26 4.94 -20.95
N ASP A 511 -20.19 4.00 -20.89
CA ASP A 511 -20.42 3.12 -19.75
C ASP A 511 -19.97 1.67 -20.00
N THR A 512 -19.62 1.34 -21.26
CA THR A 512 -19.34 -0.05 -21.64
C THR A 512 -18.08 -0.15 -22.46
N SER A 513 -17.12 -0.93 -21.98
CA SER A 513 -15.91 -1.27 -22.70
C SER A 513 -15.65 -2.77 -22.71
N LEU A 514 -15.06 -3.25 -23.81
CA LEU A 514 -14.53 -4.59 -23.92
C LEU A 514 -13.00 -4.52 -23.85
N ASN A 515 -12.41 -5.23 -22.91
CA ASN A 515 -10.97 -5.20 -22.69
C ASN A 515 -10.40 -6.61 -22.86
N LEU A 516 -9.25 -6.69 -23.53
CA LEU A 516 -8.44 -7.90 -23.67
C LEU A 516 -7.00 -7.56 -23.32
N ALA A 517 -6.35 -8.41 -22.55
CA ALA A 517 -4.94 -8.23 -22.22
C ALA A 517 -4.18 -9.55 -22.24
N TYR A 518 -2.89 -9.44 -22.48
CA TYR A 518 -1.92 -10.50 -22.29
C TYR A 518 -0.65 -9.90 -21.69
N GLY A 519 -0.10 -10.58 -20.68
CA GLY A 519 1.17 -10.20 -20.09
C GLY A 519 1.90 -11.41 -19.52
N ARG A 520 3.22 -11.48 -19.75
CA ARG A 520 4.11 -12.38 -19.03
C ARG A 520 4.77 -11.62 -17.88
N HIS A 521 4.67 -12.15 -16.68
CA HIS A 521 5.16 -11.54 -15.46
C HIS A 521 6.14 -12.48 -14.77
N PHE A 522 7.35 -11.99 -14.49
CA PHE A 522 8.37 -12.74 -13.77
C PHE A 522 8.50 -12.23 -12.33
N GLN A 523 8.89 -13.12 -11.43
CA GLN A 523 9.21 -12.80 -10.05
C GLN A 523 10.44 -13.57 -9.60
N SER A 524 11.39 -12.85 -9.00
CA SER A 524 12.56 -13.45 -8.34
C SER A 524 12.11 -14.33 -7.16
N PRO A 525 12.83 -15.42 -6.87
CA PRO A 525 12.64 -16.16 -5.62
C PRO A 525 12.81 -15.24 -4.40
N ALA A 526 12.13 -15.54 -3.29
CA ALA A 526 12.32 -14.81 -2.05
C ALA A 526 13.74 -15.02 -1.50
N TYR A 527 14.27 -14.05 -0.76
CA TYR A 527 15.65 -14.12 -0.28
C TYR A 527 15.89 -15.30 0.67
N ASN A 528 14.91 -15.61 1.54
CA ASN A 528 14.95 -16.79 2.39
C ASN A 528 15.03 -18.10 1.59
N ASP A 529 14.34 -18.21 0.45
CA ASP A 529 14.42 -19.39 -0.41
C ASP A 529 15.82 -19.51 -1.05
N LEU A 530 16.39 -18.36 -1.47
CA LEU A 530 17.71 -18.33 -2.13
C LEU A 530 18.84 -18.77 -1.18
N VAL A 531 18.77 -18.41 0.10
CA VAL A 531 19.81 -18.75 1.10
C VAL A 531 19.62 -20.12 1.74
N ALA A 532 18.44 -20.69 1.64
CA ALA A 532 18.11 -21.98 2.25
C ALA A 532 19.02 -23.12 1.79
N ASN A 533 19.53 -23.05 0.57
CA ASN A 533 20.51 -24.01 0.06
C ASN A 533 21.37 -23.35 -1.01
N GLU A 534 22.69 -23.65 -1.03
CA GLU A 534 23.60 -23.10 -2.05
C GLU A 534 23.15 -23.43 -3.49
N ALA A 535 22.50 -24.57 -3.71
CA ALA A 535 21.95 -24.95 -5.02
C ALA A 535 20.81 -24.01 -5.47
N ASN A 536 20.14 -23.33 -4.56
CA ASN A 536 19.05 -22.41 -4.84
C ASN A 536 19.52 -21.13 -5.53
N ARG A 537 20.82 -20.86 -5.53
CA ARG A 537 21.42 -19.80 -6.36
C ARG A 537 21.12 -19.98 -7.87
N ASN A 538 20.85 -21.20 -8.29
CA ASN A 538 20.51 -21.51 -9.67
C ASN A 538 18.99 -21.58 -9.94
N LEU A 539 18.16 -21.13 -9.01
CA LEU A 539 16.72 -21.09 -9.22
C LEU A 539 16.37 -20.03 -10.28
N ASP A 540 15.59 -20.45 -11.24
CA ASP A 540 14.99 -19.54 -12.21
C ASP A 540 13.89 -18.70 -11.56
N ASN A 541 13.70 -17.50 -12.05
CA ASN A 541 12.53 -16.70 -11.68
C ASN A 541 11.25 -17.39 -12.12
N LYS A 542 10.29 -17.52 -11.23
CA LYS A 542 8.96 -18.00 -11.62
C LYS A 542 8.27 -17.00 -12.53
N PHE A 543 7.39 -17.48 -13.37
CA PHE A 543 6.60 -16.61 -14.25
C PHE A 543 5.13 -17.03 -14.28
N THR A 544 4.29 -16.09 -14.66
CA THR A 544 2.88 -16.31 -14.95
C THR A 544 2.50 -15.62 -16.27
N ASP A 545 1.70 -16.28 -17.06
CA ASP A 545 1.04 -15.70 -18.23
C ASP A 545 -0.41 -15.36 -17.85
N GLN A 546 -0.79 -14.11 -18.00
CA GLN A 546 -2.09 -13.60 -17.59
C GLN A 546 -2.85 -12.98 -18.76
#